data_50af06f05fa01d47051ec3fbae153e9b
#
_entry.id   50af06f05fa01d47051ec3fbae153e9b
#
_cell.length_a   1.000
_cell.length_b   1.000
_cell.length_c   1.000
_cell.angle_alpha   90.00
_cell.angle_beta   90.00
_cell.angle_gamma   90.00
#
_symmetry.space_group_name_H-M   'P 1'
#
loop_
_entity.id
_entity.type
_entity.pdbx_description
1 polymer ?
#
loop_
_entity_poly.entity_id
_entity_poly.type
_entity_poly.pdbx_seq_one_letter_code
_entity_poly.pdbx_strand_id
1 'polypeptide(L)'
;MLRSILAAIILTCTAQAAAAANACALPATANQMASEIAAGVNAQRQANGLAPLAYNADLGRAATAHACDMAVNNFFSHQGSNGSSAHARVQAAGYRDCTVAENLAWGYPTAAQIIGGWMGSAGHRANMLHPRVKEMGIGITTGAKGPNWVLVLARRC
;
A
#
# COMPACT_ATOMS: atom_id res chain seq x y z
N MET A 1 -47.62 -16.03 -56.60
CA MET A 1 -47.39 -14.96 -55.57
C MET A 1 -46.42 -15.57 -54.53
N LEU A 2 -45.13 -15.31 -54.70
CA LEU A 2 -44.09 -15.84 -53.81
C LEU A 2 -43.74 -14.74 -52.80
N ARG A 3 -43.99 -14.97 -51.51
CA ARG A 3 -43.61 -14.07 -50.41
C ARG A 3 -42.23 -14.48 -49.91
N SER A 4 -41.20 -13.71 -50.22
CA SER A 4 -39.86 -13.85 -49.65
C SER A 4 -39.85 -13.32 -48.23
N ILE A 5 -39.54 -14.18 -47.26
CA ILE A 5 -39.30 -13.82 -45.85
C ILE A 5 -37.81 -13.55 -45.73
N LEU A 6 -37.41 -12.29 -45.58
CA LEU A 6 -36.06 -11.92 -45.15
C LEU A 6 -35.93 -12.15 -43.64
N ALA A 7 -35.15 -13.10 -43.26
CA ALA A 7 -34.72 -13.27 -41.86
C ALA A 7 -33.58 -12.31 -41.57
N ALA A 8 -33.81 -11.30 -40.73
CA ALA A 8 -32.77 -10.42 -40.23
C ALA A 8 -32.00 -11.13 -39.12
N ILE A 9 -30.72 -11.47 -39.35
CA ILE A 9 -29.81 -11.98 -38.36
C ILE A 9 -29.33 -10.79 -37.54
N ILE A 10 -29.83 -10.66 -36.31
CA ILE A 10 -29.32 -9.70 -35.33
C ILE A 10 -28.05 -10.27 -34.73
N LEU A 11 -26.89 -9.75 -35.15
CA LEU A 11 -25.60 -10.04 -34.57
C LEU A 11 -25.49 -9.29 -33.23
N THR A 12 -25.83 -9.92 -32.12
CA THR A 12 -25.58 -9.37 -30.79
C THR A 12 -24.08 -9.44 -30.49
N CYS A 13 -23.41 -8.30 -30.65
CA CYS A 13 -22.04 -8.11 -30.22
C CYS A 13 -22.00 -8.06 -28.68
N THR A 14 -21.73 -9.19 -28.05
CA THR A 14 -21.41 -9.23 -26.61
C THR A 14 -20.02 -8.63 -26.43
N ALA A 15 -19.96 -7.35 -26.07
CA ALA A 15 -18.76 -6.74 -25.58
C ALA A 15 -18.40 -7.43 -24.25
N GLN A 16 -17.54 -8.45 -24.31
CA GLN A 16 -16.90 -8.99 -23.13
C GLN A 16 -16.02 -7.90 -22.55
N ALA A 17 -16.41 -7.41 -21.37
CA ALA A 17 -15.61 -6.49 -20.58
C ALA A 17 -14.30 -7.22 -20.17
N ALA A 18 -13.25 -7.05 -20.94
CA ALA A 18 -11.89 -7.33 -20.55
C ALA A 18 -11.40 -6.24 -19.57
N ALA A 19 -11.98 -6.20 -18.38
CA ALA A 19 -11.65 -5.24 -17.34
C ALA A 19 -11.50 -5.97 -16.01
N ALA A 20 -10.37 -6.62 -15.79
CA ALA A 20 -9.94 -7.02 -14.46
C ALA A 20 -8.48 -7.50 -14.40
N ALA A 21 -7.65 -7.28 -15.42
CA ALA A 21 -6.30 -7.85 -15.44
C ALA A 21 -5.27 -7.09 -14.57
N ASN A 22 -5.61 -5.90 -14.04
CA ASN A 22 -4.68 -5.09 -13.26
C ASN A 22 -5.29 -4.54 -11.95
N ALA A 23 -6.32 -5.19 -11.40
CA ALA A 23 -6.80 -4.80 -10.08
C ALA A 23 -5.76 -5.23 -9.03
N CYS A 24 -5.26 -4.28 -8.27
CA CYS A 24 -4.44 -4.56 -7.11
C CYS A 24 -5.21 -5.45 -6.13
N ALA A 25 -4.72 -6.64 -5.88
CA ALA A 25 -5.35 -7.56 -4.95
C ALA A 25 -4.84 -7.30 -3.52
N LEU A 26 -5.77 -7.03 -2.62
CA LEU A 26 -5.49 -6.96 -1.19
C LEU A 26 -5.68 -8.36 -0.58
N PRO A 27 -4.81 -8.79 0.34
CA PRO A 27 -5.08 -10.01 1.12
C PRO A 27 -6.41 -9.86 1.89
N ALA A 28 -7.18 -10.94 2.03
CA ALA A 28 -8.41 -10.92 2.84
C ALA A 28 -8.15 -10.48 4.30
N THR A 29 -6.94 -10.72 4.79
CA THR A 29 -6.46 -10.34 6.13
C THR A 29 -5.76 -8.99 6.18
N ALA A 30 -5.81 -8.17 5.13
CA ALA A 30 -5.05 -6.91 5.05
C ALA A 30 -5.27 -5.99 6.27
N ASN A 31 -6.52 -5.82 6.72
CA ASN A 31 -6.82 -4.99 7.89
C ASN A 31 -6.23 -5.55 9.19
N GLN A 32 -6.28 -6.87 9.39
CA GLN A 32 -5.66 -7.51 10.54
C GLN A 32 -4.15 -7.33 10.50
N MET A 33 -3.53 -7.61 9.36
CA MET A 33 -2.09 -7.47 9.17
C MET A 33 -1.62 -6.02 9.38
N ALA A 34 -2.39 -5.03 8.90
CA ALA A 34 -2.11 -3.61 9.15
C ALA A 34 -2.18 -3.27 10.64
N SER A 35 -3.18 -3.80 11.37
CA SER A 35 -3.29 -3.61 12.82
C SER A 35 -2.12 -4.24 13.57
N GLU A 36 -1.64 -5.41 13.16
CA GLU A 36 -0.48 -6.08 13.74
C GLU A 36 0.81 -5.28 13.50
N ILE A 37 1.00 -4.73 12.29
CA ILE A 37 2.13 -3.82 12.00
C ILE A 37 2.06 -2.57 12.88
N ALA A 38 0.89 -1.94 12.98
CA ALA A 38 0.70 -0.73 13.80
C ALA A 38 1.04 -1.01 15.28
N ALA A 39 0.56 -2.13 15.82
CA ALA A 39 0.87 -2.56 17.18
C ALA A 39 2.36 -2.82 17.36
N GLY A 40 3.02 -3.53 16.42
CA GLY A 40 4.44 -3.82 16.47
C GLY A 40 5.31 -2.57 16.39
N VAL A 41 4.99 -1.63 15.49
CA VAL A 41 5.68 -0.31 15.41
C VAL A 41 5.56 0.43 16.73
N ASN A 42 4.35 0.50 17.30
CA ASN A 42 4.10 1.20 18.55
C ASN A 42 4.79 0.53 19.76
N ALA A 43 4.84 -0.80 19.79
CA ALA A 43 5.60 -1.52 20.81
C ALA A 43 7.11 -1.19 20.76
N GLN A 44 7.71 -1.12 19.55
CA GLN A 44 9.09 -0.72 19.38
C GLN A 44 9.33 0.73 19.80
N ARG A 45 8.40 1.64 19.48
CA ARG A 45 8.49 3.04 19.91
C ARG A 45 8.43 3.18 21.43
N GLN A 46 7.49 2.51 22.08
CA GLN A 46 7.38 2.51 23.55
C GLN A 46 8.62 1.94 24.22
N ALA A 47 9.17 0.83 23.71
CA ALA A 47 10.43 0.24 24.21
C ALA A 47 11.64 1.20 24.09
N ASN A 48 11.55 2.21 23.21
CA ASN A 48 12.58 3.24 23.01
C ASN A 48 12.17 4.61 23.58
N GLY A 49 11.17 4.69 24.49
CA GLY A 49 10.77 5.91 25.17
C GLY A 49 10.03 6.92 24.27
N LEU A 50 9.50 6.50 23.13
CA LEU A 50 8.79 7.36 22.18
C LEU A 50 7.26 7.18 22.31
N ALA A 51 6.51 8.26 22.09
CA ALA A 51 5.07 8.19 22.03
C ALA A 51 4.58 7.31 20.87
N PRO A 52 3.48 6.56 21.04
CA PRO A 52 2.87 5.80 19.96
C PRO A 52 2.37 6.71 18.85
N LEU A 53 2.29 6.17 17.64
CA LEU A 53 1.74 6.83 16.47
C LEU A 53 0.25 6.51 16.33
N ALA A 54 -0.55 7.50 15.93
CA ALA A 54 -1.93 7.31 15.54
C ALA A 54 -2.01 6.78 14.09
N TYR A 55 -2.99 5.91 13.81
CA TYR A 55 -3.29 5.53 12.43
C TYR A 55 -3.99 6.70 11.72
N ASN A 56 -3.60 6.95 10.47
CA ASN A 56 -4.20 7.99 9.63
C ASN A 56 -4.62 7.37 8.28
N ALA A 57 -5.90 7.57 7.92
CA ALA A 57 -6.47 6.98 6.71
C ALA A 57 -5.87 7.53 5.41
N ASP A 58 -5.47 8.82 5.38
CA ASP A 58 -4.83 9.42 4.20
C ASP A 58 -3.47 8.76 3.94
N LEU A 59 -2.68 8.57 5.01
CA LEU A 59 -1.42 7.84 4.94
C LEU A 59 -1.63 6.38 4.55
N GLY A 60 -2.71 5.74 5.03
CA GLY A 60 -3.11 4.39 4.64
C GLY A 60 -3.43 4.30 3.15
N ARG A 61 -4.16 5.29 2.60
CA ARG A 61 -4.42 5.36 1.15
C ARG A 61 -3.15 5.52 0.33
N ALA A 62 -2.24 6.42 0.73
CA ALA A 62 -0.96 6.61 0.06
C ALA A 62 -0.11 5.34 0.09
N ALA A 63 -0.03 4.66 1.23
CA ALA A 63 0.70 3.41 1.40
C ALA A 63 0.11 2.28 0.53
N THR A 64 -1.21 2.12 0.53
CA THR A 64 -1.89 1.10 -0.29
C THR A 64 -1.72 1.37 -1.78
N ALA A 65 -1.86 2.62 -2.22
CA ALA A 65 -1.65 2.99 -3.61
C ALA A 65 -0.23 2.65 -4.09
N HIS A 66 0.80 2.90 -3.26
CA HIS A 66 2.18 2.55 -3.60
C HIS A 66 2.44 1.04 -3.58
N ALA A 67 1.88 0.31 -2.61
CA ALA A 67 1.95 -1.14 -2.60
C ALA A 67 1.31 -1.76 -3.86
N CYS A 68 0.17 -1.20 -4.30
CA CYS A 68 -0.49 -1.56 -5.55
C CYS A 68 0.36 -1.26 -6.78
N ASP A 69 0.96 -0.08 -6.83
CA ASP A 69 1.84 0.34 -7.93
C ASP A 69 3.02 -0.63 -8.09
N MET A 70 3.67 -0.99 -6.97
CA MET A 70 4.74 -2.00 -6.97
C MET A 70 4.27 -3.37 -7.44
N ALA A 71 3.09 -3.83 -7.01
CA ALA A 71 2.56 -5.13 -7.38
C ALA A 71 2.17 -5.20 -8.85
N VAL A 72 1.45 -4.20 -9.36
CA VAL A 72 0.95 -4.15 -10.74
C VAL A 72 2.07 -3.97 -11.75
N ASN A 73 3.03 -3.09 -11.45
CA ASN A 73 4.14 -2.76 -12.34
C ASN A 73 5.40 -3.60 -12.08
N ASN A 74 5.33 -4.59 -11.17
CA ASN A 74 6.39 -5.56 -10.88
C ASN A 74 7.75 -4.91 -10.57
N PHE A 75 7.75 -3.92 -9.67
CA PHE A 75 8.98 -3.29 -9.17
C PHE A 75 8.97 -3.22 -7.64
N PHE A 76 10.14 -2.87 -7.04
CA PHE A 76 10.29 -2.63 -5.61
C PHE A 76 11.20 -1.42 -5.41
N SER A 77 10.65 -0.27 -5.07
CA SER A 77 11.36 1.00 -4.95
C SER A 77 10.55 1.99 -4.13
N HIS A 78 11.23 2.92 -3.47
CA HIS A 78 10.60 4.11 -2.86
C HIS A 78 10.03 5.10 -3.91
N GLN A 79 10.55 5.08 -5.13
CA GLN A 79 10.01 5.85 -6.24
C GLN A 79 8.89 5.08 -6.93
N GLY A 80 7.73 5.72 -7.12
CA GLY A 80 6.62 5.16 -7.86
C GLY A 80 6.90 5.01 -9.35
N SER A 81 6.12 4.20 -10.06
CA SER A 81 6.24 3.99 -11.51
C SER A 81 6.11 5.29 -12.32
N ASN A 82 5.39 6.26 -11.78
CA ASN A 82 5.22 7.61 -12.33
C ASN A 82 6.27 8.62 -11.84
N GLY A 83 7.32 8.17 -11.15
CA GLY A 83 8.35 9.02 -10.56
C GLY A 83 7.99 9.67 -9.21
N SER A 84 6.82 9.37 -8.63
CA SER A 84 6.38 9.99 -7.37
C SER A 84 7.23 9.55 -6.18
N SER A 85 7.58 10.50 -5.31
CA SER A 85 8.15 10.22 -3.99
C SER A 85 7.06 9.88 -2.96
N ALA A 86 7.44 9.36 -1.79
CA ALA A 86 6.52 9.16 -0.67
C ALA A 86 5.81 10.46 -0.26
N HIS A 87 6.55 11.60 -0.23
CA HIS A 87 5.98 12.93 0.02
C HIS A 87 4.89 13.29 -1.00
N ALA A 88 5.16 13.13 -2.31
CA ALA A 88 4.18 13.44 -3.34
C ALA A 88 2.92 12.56 -3.23
N ARG A 89 3.07 11.27 -2.91
CA ARG A 89 1.94 10.34 -2.72
C ARG A 89 1.09 10.70 -1.51
N VAL A 90 1.73 11.08 -0.41
CA VAL A 90 1.07 11.51 0.82
C VAL A 90 0.24 12.77 0.59
N GLN A 91 0.81 13.77 -0.12
CA GLN A 91 0.09 15.00 -0.49
C GLN A 91 -1.08 14.72 -1.45
N ALA A 92 -0.88 13.87 -2.45
CA ALA A 92 -1.95 13.46 -3.36
C ALA A 92 -3.10 12.74 -2.64
N ALA A 93 -2.82 12.05 -1.52
CA ALA A 93 -3.83 11.44 -0.66
C ALA A 93 -4.53 12.43 0.29
N GLY A 94 -4.17 13.72 0.26
CA GLY A 94 -4.79 14.78 1.07
C GLY A 94 -4.13 15.06 2.42
N TYR A 95 -2.95 14.48 2.68
CA TYR A 95 -2.23 14.70 3.93
C TYR A 95 -1.13 15.76 3.73
N ARG A 96 -1.26 16.90 4.40
CA ARG A 96 -0.27 18.00 4.36
C ARG A 96 0.85 17.72 5.36
N ASP A 97 1.97 17.19 4.88
CA ASP A 97 3.09 16.76 5.73
C ASP A 97 4.21 17.78 5.84
N CYS A 98 4.81 17.87 7.03
CA CYS A 98 6.10 18.52 7.29
C CYS A 98 7.25 17.54 7.51
N THR A 99 6.93 16.27 7.69
CA THR A 99 7.88 15.17 7.83
C THR A 99 7.21 13.91 7.31
N VAL A 100 7.89 13.21 6.40
CA VAL A 100 7.49 11.90 5.92
C VAL A 100 8.68 10.95 5.89
N ALA A 101 8.44 9.70 6.25
CA ALA A 101 9.39 8.59 6.10
C ALA A 101 8.62 7.36 5.61
N GLU A 102 9.29 6.45 4.93
CA GLU A 102 8.68 5.27 4.38
C GLU A 102 9.58 4.05 4.60
N ASN A 103 8.97 2.94 5.02
CA ASN A 103 9.60 1.62 5.02
C ASN A 103 8.86 0.70 4.05
N LEU A 104 9.62 -0.04 3.27
CA LEU A 104 9.12 -1.06 2.36
C LEU A 104 9.58 -2.44 2.81
N ALA A 105 8.74 -3.45 2.55
CA ALA A 105 9.13 -4.85 2.65
C ALA A 105 8.35 -5.70 1.63
N TRP A 106 8.86 -6.86 1.28
CA TRP A 106 8.23 -7.82 0.39
C TRP A 106 8.53 -9.25 0.82
N GLY A 107 7.62 -10.18 0.49
CA GLY A 107 7.84 -11.61 0.71
C GLY A 107 7.72 -12.08 2.16
N TYR A 108 7.63 -11.19 3.13
CA TYR A 108 7.46 -11.57 4.54
C TYR A 108 6.01 -12.00 4.80
N PRO A 109 5.77 -13.19 5.36
CA PRO A 109 4.43 -13.69 5.59
C PRO A 109 3.73 -13.10 6.83
N THR A 110 4.48 -12.53 7.79
CA THR A 110 3.92 -12.05 9.06
C THR A 110 4.42 -10.67 9.46
N ALA A 111 3.58 -9.94 10.19
CA ALA A 111 3.91 -8.63 10.77
C ALA A 111 5.16 -8.70 11.69
N ALA A 112 5.27 -9.74 12.51
CA ALA A 112 6.40 -9.90 13.43
C ALA A 112 7.74 -10.00 12.69
N GLN A 113 7.78 -10.74 11.59
CA GLN A 113 9.00 -10.87 10.77
C GLN A 113 9.38 -9.55 10.11
N ILE A 114 8.39 -8.77 9.63
CA ILE A 114 8.63 -7.45 9.02
C ILE A 114 9.18 -6.49 10.06
N ILE A 115 8.55 -6.40 11.24
CA ILE A 115 9.01 -5.54 12.34
C ILE A 115 10.45 -5.92 12.73
N GLY A 116 10.75 -7.22 12.86
CA GLY A 116 12.11 -7.70 13.12
C GLY A 116 13.10 -7.29 12.03
N GLY A 117 12.73 -7.45 10.76
CA GLY A 117 13.54 -7.04 9.61
C GLY A 117 13.79 -5.53 9.57
N TRP A 118 12.76 -4.73 9.79
CA TRP A 118 12.92 -3.27 9.83
C TRP A 118 13.74 -2.81 11.03
N MET A 119 13.59 -3.42 12.22
CA MET A 119 14.41 -3.09 13.39
C MET A 119 15.87 -3.54 13.23
N GLY A 120 16.12 -4.58 12.46
CA GLY A 120 17.47 -5.04 12.11
C GLY A 120 18.21 -4.14 11.10
N SER A 121 17.49 -3.30 10.35
CA SER A 121 18.05 -2.37 9.36
C SER A 121 18.16 -0.96 9.93
N ALA A 122 19.35 -0.38 9.92
CA ALA A 122 19.59 0.95 10.52
C ALA A 122 18.66 2.05 9.94
N GLY A 123 18.46 2.07 8.62
CA GLY A 123 17.59 3.06 7.95
C GLY A 123 16.11 2.87 8.30
N HIS A 124 15.62 1.63 8.21
CA HIS A 124 14.21 1.33 8.53
C HIS A 124 13.92 1.57 10.02
N ARG A 125 14.85 1.17 10.91
CA ARG A 125 14.74 1.44 12.36
C ARG A 125 14.69 2.94 12.64
N ALA A 126 15.56 3.73 12.00
CA ALA A 126 15.56 5.19 12.16
C ALA A 126 14.22 5.81 11.76
N ASN A 127 13.58 5.31 10.71
CA ASN A 127 12.25 5.75 10.30
C ASN A 127 11.20 5.38 11.36
N MET A 128 11.15 4.13 11.83
CA MET A 128 10.19 3.68 12.86
C MET A 128 10.33 4.45 14.17
N LEU A 129 11.57 4.76 14.56
CA LEU A 129 11.90 5.48 15.79
C LEU A 129 12.07 6.99 15.58
N HIS A 130 11.66 7.54 14.44
CA HIS A 130 11.81 8.96 14.16
C HIS A 130 10.98 9.81 15.17
N PRO A 131 11.63 10.74 15.94
CA PRO A 131 10.96 11.41 17.06
C PRO A 131 9.89 12.40 16.62
N ARG A 132 9.97 12.92 15.39
CA ARG A 132 9.05 13.95 14.90
C ARG A 132 7.78 13.39 14.27
N VAL A 133 7.74 12.13 13.83
CA VAL A 133 6.50 11.56 13.26
C VAL A 133 5.47 11.34 14.36
N LYS A 134 4.19 11.47 14.01
CA LYS A 134 3.05 11.38 14.92
C LYS A 134 1.97 10.43 14.44
N GLU A 135 1.94 10.15 13.14
CA GLU A 135 0.92 9.34 12.50
C GLU A 135 1.57 8.33 11.57
N MET A 136 0.84 7.25 11.30
CA MET A 136 1.26 6.21 10.35
C MET A 136 0.10 5.74 9.48
N GLY A 137 0.44 5.23 8.32
CA GLY A 137 -0.46 4.49 7.43
C GLY A 137 0.23 3.26 6.89
N ILE A 138 -0.54 2.19 6.67
CA ILE A 138 -0.03 0.90 6.22
C ILE A 138 -0.79 0.47 4.98
N GLY A 139 -0.06 0.02 3.97
CA GLY A 139 -0.57 -0.60 2.76
C GLY A 139 0.01 -1.99 2.57
N ILE A 140 -0.85 -2.94 2.18
CA ILE A 140 -0.48 -4.33 1.97
C ILE A 140 -1.17 -4.83 0.72
N THR A 141 -0.42 -5.44 -0.19
CA THR A 141 -0.98 -6.05 -1.40
C THR A 141 -0.37 -7.42 -1.62
N THR A 142 -1.10 -8.29 -2.32
CA THR A 142 -0.51 -9.51 -2.85
C THR A 142 0.45 -9.16 -3.98
N GLY A 143 1.54 -9.90 -4.09
CA GLY A 143 2.51 -9.75 -5.18
C GLY A 143 3.04 -11.11 -5.63
N ALA A 144 3.67 -11.18 -6.80
CA ALA A 144 4.18 -12.42 -7.38
C ALA A 144 5.26 -13.10 -6.50
N LYS A 145 5.95 -12.31 -5.67
CA LYS A 145 7.01 -12.78 -4.76
C LYS A 145 6.58 -12.74 -3.29
N GLY A 146 5.29 -12.79 -3.02
CA GLY A 146 4.69 -12.59 -1.70
C GLY A 146 4.16 -11.17 -1.50
N PRO A 147 3.61 -10.84 -0.32
CA PRO A 147 3.02 -9.55 -0.06
C PRO A 147 4.02 -8.40 -0.20
N ASN A 148 3.57 -7.27 -0.77
CA ASN A 148 4.26 -5.99 -0.67
C ASN A 148 3.70 -5.22 0.52
N TRP A 149 4.59 -4.67 1.32
CA TRP A 149 4.28 -3.92 2.53
C TRP A 149 4.84 -2.52 2.44
N VAL A 150 4.01 -1.55 2.74
CA VAL A 150 4.38 -0.14 2.80
C VAL A 150 3.95 0.42 4.15
N LEU A 151 4.89 0.97 4.91
CA LEU A 151 4.64 1.75 6.11
C LEU A 151 5.01 3.20 5.82
N VAL A 152 4.04 4.09 5.85
CA VAL A 152 4.26 5.54 5.77
C VAL A 152 4.15 6.11 7.19
N LEU A 153 5.11 6.95 7.55
CA LEU A 153 5.22 7.61 8.84
C LEU A 153 5.28 9.11 8.60
N ALA A 154 4.44 9.88 9.26
CA ALA A 154 4.37 11.31 8.97
C ALA A 154 4.00 12.17 10.18
N ARG A 155 4.19 13.49 10.01
CA ARG A 155 3.66 14.55 10.86
C ARG A 155 3.05 15.64 9.99
N ARG A 156 1.83 16.07 10.34
CA ARG A 156 1.20 17.24 9.71
C ARG A 156 2.00 18.52 9.98
N CYS A 157 1.95 19.46 9.04
CA CYS A 157 2.35 20.83 9.29
C CYS A 157 1.30 21.53 10.17
#